data_9a1a99fde0c73c7ac99809d0f91f79a5
#
_entry.id   9a1a99fde0c73c7ac99809d0f91f79a5
#
_cell.length_a   1.000
_cell.length_b   1.000
_cell.length_c   1.000
_cell.angle_alpha   90.00
_cell.angle_beta   90.00
_cell.angle_gamma   90.00
#
_symmetry.space_group_name_H-M   'P 1'
#
loop_
_entity.id
_entity.type
_entity.pdbx_description
1 polymer ?
#
loop_
_entity_poly.entity_id
_entity_poly.type
_entity_poly.pdbx_seq_one_letter_code
_entity_poly.pdbx_strand_id
1 'polypeptide(L)'
;MDSHDLDLVFSALADPIRRGILVKLSDGEQNVRQITAAFDVSQPAISRHLRTLGKAGLIRKDKRGREQFIRVNADPAEEAAAWVGHYTRFWKHHFDQVEDILAQTRKDTEDDNGP
;
A
#
# COMPACT_ATOMS: atom_id res chain seq x y z
N MET A 1 8.93 11.49 6.64
CA MET A 1 8.00 10.62 7.41
C MET A 1 8.84 9.78 8.34
N ASP A 2 8.52 9.75 9.63
CA ASP A 2 9.22 8.91 10.57
C ASP A 2 8.69 7.46 10.52
N SER A 3 9.35 6.55 11.26
CA SER A 3 8.98 5.12 11.28
C SER A 3 7.57 4.89 11.78
N HIS A 4 7.09 5.70 12.73
CA HIS A 4 5.74 5.56 13.28
C HIS A 4 4.67 5.86 12.23
N ASP A 5 4.88 6.90 11.43
CA ASP A 5 3.96 7.26 10.34
C ASP A 5 3.93 6.17 9.26
N LEU A 6 5.08 5.61 8.91
CA LEU A 6 5.15 4.47 7.99
C LEU A 6 4.40 3.26 8.53
N ASP A 7 4.53 2.96 9.82
CA ASP A 7 3.84 1.85 10.46
C ASP A 7 2.33 2.03 10.36
N LEU A 8 1.83 3.24 10.58
CA LEU A 8 0.39 3.54 10.45
C LEU A 8 -0.10 3.33 9.02
N VAL A 9 0.69 3.77 8.03
CA VAL A 9 0.32 3.61 6.62
C VAL A 9 0.26 2.13 6.25
N PHE A 10 1.30 1.37 6.53
CA PHE A 10 1.32 -0.05 6.19
C PHE A 10 0.26 -0.85 6.95
N SER A 11 0.02 -0.52 8.22
CA SER A 11 -1.06 -1.15 8.99
C SER A 11 -2.43 -0.85 8.37
N ALA A 12 -2.66 0.38 7.96
CA ALA A 12 -3.92 0.76 7.30
C ALA A 12 -4.11 0.00 5.99
N LEU A 13 -3.05 -0.23 5.23
CA LEU A 13 -3.09 -0.94 3.95
C LEU A 13 -3.19 -2.46 4.11
N ALA A 14 -3.06 -2.99 5.31
CA ALA A 14 -3.04 -4.42 5.57
C ALA A 14 -4.43 -5.07 5.58
N ASP A 15 -5.49 -4.31 5.36
CA ASP A 15 -6.87 -4.80 5.35
C ASP A 15 -7.49 -4.67 3.96
N PRO A 16 -8.15 -5.72 3.43
CA PRO A 16 -8.71 -5.66 2.07
C PRO A 16 -9.85 -4.66 1.91
N ILE A 17 -10.68 -4.45 2.94
CA ILE A 17 -11.75 -3.45 2.87
C ILE A 17 -11.14 -2.06 2.78
N ARG A 18 -10.12 -1.74 3.58
CA ARG A 18 -9.46 -0.44 3.54
C ARG A 18 -8.79 -0.19 2.18
N ARG A 19 -8.14 -1.20 1.61
CA ARG A 19 -7.59 -1.08 0.26
C ARG A 19 -8.69 -0.83 -0.77
N GLY A 20 -9.81 -1.54 -0.64
CA GLY A 20 -10.97 -1.33 -1.53
C GLY A 20 -11.56 0.06 -1.42
N ILE A 21 -11.63 0.62 -0.21
CA ILE A 21 -12.08 2.00 0.00
C ILE A 21 -11.18 2.98 -0.74
N LEU A 22 -9.87 2.83 -0.62
CA LEU A 22 -8.92 3.72 -1.31
C LEU A 22 -9.05 3.62 -2.83
N VAL A 23 -9.23 2.42 -3.36
CA VAL A 23 -9.47 2.23 -4.80
C VAL A 23 -10.74 2.95 -5.24
N LYS A 24 -11.83 2.80 -4.46
CA LYS A 24 -13.09 3.47 -4.77
C LYS A 24 -12.94 4.99 -4.74
N LEU A 25 -12.20 5.53 -3.78
CA LEU A 25 -11.97 6.97 -3.66
C LEU A 25 -11.01 7.51 -4.73
N SER A 26 -10.29 6.65 -5.43
CA SER A 26 -9.40 7.10 -6.51
C SER A 26 -10.19 7.70 -7.68
N ASP A 27 -11.47 7.36 -7.82
CA ASP A 27 -12.36 7.93 -8.83
C ASP A 27 -12.92 9.30 -8.44
N GLY A 28 -12.67 9.74 -7.21
CA GLY A 28 -13.11 11.03 -6.71
C GLY A 28 -13.70 10.96 -5.31
N GLU A 29 -14.01 12.12 -4.78
CA GLU A 29 -14.60 12.29 -3.45
C GLU A 29 -15.95 11.59 -3.35
N GLN A 30 -16.22 10.94 -2.21
CA GLN A 30 -17.50 10.28 -1.95
C GLN A 30 -17.93 10.50 -0.51
N ASN A 31 -19.24 10.48 -0.25
CA ASN A 31 -19.75 10.52 1.11
C ASN A 31 -19.73 9.11 1.74
N VAL A 32 -19.88 9.04 3.06
CA VAL A 32 -19.81 7.77 3.80
C VAL A 32 -20.88 6.79 3.34
N ARG A 33 -22.06 7.28 2.97
CA ARG A 33 -23.16 6.43 2.49
C ARG A 33 -22.80 5.74 1.18
N GLN A 34 -22.22 6.47 0.25
CA GLN A 34 -21.77 5.93 -1.03
C GLN A 34 -20.69 4.87 -0.84
N ILE A 35 -19.76 5.12 0.08
CA ILE A 35 -18.71 4.15 0.40
C ILE A 35 -19.34 2.89 1.01
N THR A 36 -20.23 3.05 1.99
CA THR A 36 -20.89 1.92 2.66
C THR A 36 -21.67 1.04 1.67
N ALA A 37 -22.35 1.67 0.72
CA ALA A 37 -23.13 0.95 -0.29
C ALA A 37 -22.29 0.07 -1.20
N ALA A 38 -21.01 0.33 -1.32
CA ALA A 38 -20.10 -0.41 -2.21
C ALA A 38 -19.51 -1.67 -1.56
N PHE A 39 -19.70 -1.87 -0.27
CA PHE A 39 -19.09 -2.98 0.47
C PHE A 39 -20.17 -3.75 1.25
N ASP A 40 -19.96 -5.04 1.41
CA ASP A 40 -20.84 -5.92 2.16
C ASP A 40 -20.46 -5.97 3.64
N VAL A 41 -20.43 -4.79 4.25
CA VAL A 41 -20.14 -4.60 5.68
C VAL A 41 -21.03 -3.49 6.22
N SER A 42 -21.19 -3.44 7.52
CA SER A 42 -22.04 -2.44 8.18
C SER A 42 -21.41 -1.04 8.10
N GLN A 43 -22.25 -0.01 8.24
CA GLN A 43 -21.77 1.36 8.30
C GLN A 43 -20.82 1.61 9.49
N PRO A 44 -21.08 1.06 10.71
CA PRO A 44 -20.10 1.17 11.79
C PRO A 44 -18.74 0.55 11.46
N ALA A 45 -18.72 -0.55 10.71
CA ALA A 45 -17.47 -1.15 10.26
C ALA A 45 -16.73 -0.23 9.29
N ILE A 46 -17.42 0.34 8.32
CA ILE A 46 -16.87 1.33 7.39
C ILE A 46 -16.32 2.52 8.18
N SER A 47 -17.06 3.03 9.15
CA SER A 47 -16.61 4.17 9.96
C SER A 47 -15.30 3.87 10.70
N ARG A 48 -15.14 2.65 11.21
CA ARG A 48 -13.89 2.23 11.86
C ARG A 48 -12.73 2.17 10.87
N HIS A 49 -12.97 1.64 9.68
CA HIS A 49 -11.95 1.60 8.62
C HIS A 49 -11.54 3.01 8.18
N LEU A 50 -12.50 3.92 8.05
CA LEU A 50 -12.21 5.31 7.71
C LEU A 50 -11.41 6.00 8.81
N ARG A 51 -11.66 5.68 10.08
CA ARG A 51 -10.89 6.22 11.19
C ARG A 51 -9.43 5.77 11.11
N THR A 52 -9.19 4.49 10.84
CA THR A 52 -7.84 3.94 10.67
C THR A 52 -7.12 4.61 9.49
N LEU A 53 -7.80 4.74 8.36
CA LEU A 53 -7.24 5.43 7.19
C LEU A 53 -6.94 6.90 7.47
N GLY A 54 -7.81 7.57 8.22
CA GLY A 54 -7.61 8.96 8.61
C GLY A 54 -6.41 9.16 9.54
N LYS A 55 -6.22 8.25 10.49
CA LYS A 55 -5.06 8.29 11.41
C LYS A 55 -3.75 8.09 10.64
N ALA A 56 -3.77 7.30 9.59
CA ALA A 56 -2.61 7.10 8.72
C ALA A 56 -2.39 8.26 7.75
N GLY A 57 -3.30 9.23 7.71
CA GLY A 57 -3.22 10.38 6.80
C GLY A 57 -3.54 10.04 5.35
N LEU A 58 -4.08 8.85 5.06
CA LEU A 58 -4.35 8.39 3.70
C LEU A 58 -5.63 8.96 3.11
N ILE A 59 -6.51 9.49 3.95
CA ILE A 59 -7.75 10.15 3.52
C ILE A 59 -7.91 11.47 4.27
N ARG A 60 -8.67 12.38 3.65
CA ARG A 60 -9.12 13.61 4.27
C ARG A 60 -10.63 13.58 4.37
N LYS A 61 -11.14 14.11 5.46
CA LYS A 61 -12.58 14.16 5.74
C LYS A 61 -13.02 15.62 5.73
N ASP A 62 -14.14 15.88 5.09
CA ASP A 62 -14.71 17.21 5.00
C ASP A 62 -16.22 17.12 5.28
N LYS A 63 -16.66 17.80 6.32
CA LYS A 63 -18.07 17.80 6.71
C LYS A 63 -18.79 18.95 6.02
N ARG A 64 -19.84 18.64 5.26
CA ARG A 64 -20.69 19.63 4.57
C ARG A 64 -22.15 19.37 4.98
N GLY A 65 -22.66 20.25 5.80
CA GLY A 65 -24.00 20.04 6.38
C GLY A 65 -23.99 18.84 7.29
N ARG A 66 -24.86 17.86 7.00
CA ARG A 66 -24.96 16.60 7.76
C ARG A 66 -24.16 15.48 7.17
N GLU A 67 -23.54 15.70 6.00
CA GLU A 67 -22.81 14.67 5.31
C GLU A 67 -21.30 14.84 5.50
N GLN A 68 -20.62 13.72 5.58
CA GLN A 68 -19.17 13.69 5.62
C GLN A 68 -18.64 13.16 4.29
N PHE A 69 -17.81 13.94 3.63
CA PHE A 69 -17.17 13.58 2.37
C PHE A 69 -15.74 13.16 2.61
N ILE A 70 -15.33 12.14 1.89
CA ILE A 70 -14.03 11.50 2.03
C ILE A 70 -13.28 11.60 0.70
N ARG A 71 -12.02 11.98 0.75
CA ARG A 71 -11.13 12.01 -0.41
C ARG A 71 -9.78 11.43 -0.07
N VAL A 72 -9.08 10.90 -1.06
CA VAL A 72 -7.71 10.39 -0.88
C VAL A 72 -6.75 11.54 -0.62
N ASN A 73 -5.82 11.32 0.29
CA ASN A 73 -4.63 12.13 0.46
C ASN A 73 -3.43 11.31 0.01
N ALA A 74 -2.86 11.64 -1.13
CA ALA A 74 -1.84 10.82 -1.77
C ALA A 74 -0.46 10.89 -1.08
N ASP A 75 -0.18 11.94 -0.32
CA ASP A 75 1.17 12.19 0.21
C ASP A 75 1.74 11.03 1.03
N PRO A 76 1.02 10.47 2.03
CA PRO A 76 1.56 9.33 2.78
C PRO A 76 1.75 8.08 1.92
N ALA A 77 0.87 7.86 0.95
CA ALA A 77 1.00 6.72 0.04
C ALA A 77 2.23 6.86 -0.86
N GLU A 78 2.53 8.07 -1.33
CA GLU A 78 3.73 8.34 -2.13
C GLU A 78 5.00 8.10 -1.33
N GLU A 79 5.03 8.52 -0.07
CA GLU A 79 6.18 8.28 0.81
C GLU A 79 6.38 6.80 1.10
N ALA A 80 5.29 6.06 1.34
CA ALA A 80 5.34 4.62 1.53
C ALA A 80 5.81 3.92 0.26
N ALA A 81 5.33 4.35 -0.91
CA ALA A 81 5.76 3.83 -2.20
C ALA A 81 7.24 4.07 -2.44
N ALA A 82 7.75 5.24 -2.07
CA ALA A 82 9.18 5.55 -2.17
C ALA A 82 10.00 4.61 -1.29
N TRP A 83 9.55 4.33 -0.07
CA TRP A 83 10.23 3.38 0.80
C TRP A 83 10.24 1.96 0.21
N VAL A 84 9.09 1.48 -0.26
CA VAL A 84 8.98 0.16 -0.91
C VAL A 84 9.85 0.10 -2.15
N GLY A 85 9.87 1.16 -2.96
CA GLY A 85 10.72 1.23 -4.15
C GLY A 85 12.19 1.13 -3.82
N HIS A 86 12.64 1.81 -2.76
CA HIS A 86 14.01 1.72 -2.29
C HIS A 86 14.35 0.29 -1.82
N TYR A 87 13.49 -0.32 -1.04
CA TYR A 87 13.64 -1.69 -0.56
C TYR A 87 13.66 -2.68 -1.73
N THR A 88 12.77 -2.50 -2.70
CA THR A 88 12.70 -3.36 -3.89
C THR A 88 13.98 -3.28 -4.72
N ARG A 89 14.52 -2.07 -4.92
CA ARG A 89 15.78 -1.89 -5.65
C ARG A 89 16.95 -2.57 -4.93
N PHE A 90 17.00 -2.46 -3.62
CA PHE A 90 18.01 -3.13 -2.81
C PHE A 90 17.95 -4.65 -3.00
N TRP A 91 16.78 -5.26 -2.86
CA TRP A 91 16.61 -6.71 -2.98
C TRP A 91 16.82 -7.17 -4.41
N LYS A 92 16.39 -6.41 -5.41
CA LYS A 92 16.62 -6.73 -6.81
C LYS A 92 18.11 -6.79 -7.10
N HIS A 93 18.87 -5.81 -6.65
CA HIS A 93 20.32 -5.79 -6.82
C HIS A 93 20.96 -7.01 -6.15
N HIS A 94 20.54 -7.33 -4.95
CA HIS A 94 21.04 -8.50 -4.22
C HIS A 94 20.74 -9.81 -4.95
N PHE A 95 19.51 -9.98 -5.44
CA PHE A 95 19.11 -11.16 -6.19
C PHE A 95 19.87 -11.27 -7.51
N ASP A 96 20.08 -10.17 -8.21
CA ASP A 96 20.86 -10.16 -9.45
C ASP A 96 22.32 -10.62 -9.18
N GLN A 97 22.91 -10.20 -8.07
CA GLN A 97 24.25 -10.66 -7.68
C GLN A 97 24.27 -12.16 -7.40
N VAL A 98 23.25 -12.69 -6.71
CA VAL A 98 23.14 -14.11 -6.43
C VAL A 98 22.98 -14.92 -7.73
N GLU A 99 22.15 -14.42 -8.66
CA GLU A 99 21.98 -15.06 -9.98
C GLU A 99 23.30 -15.08 -10.75
N ASP A 100 24.06 -14.00 -10.73
CA ASP A 100 25.36 -13.96 -11.39
C ASP A 100 26.33 -14.98 -10.81
N ILE A 101 26.37 -15.11 -9.48
CA ILE A 101 27.17 -16.10 -8.79
C ILE A 101 26.75 -17.52 -9.19
N LEU A 102 25.43 -17.79 -9.20
CA LEU A 102 24.91 -19.10 -9.59
C LEU A 102 25.19 -19.42 -11.05
N ALA A 103 25.07 -18.43 -11.94
CA ALA A 103 25.38 -18.60 -13.36
C ALA A 103 26.85 -18.93 -13.56
N GLN A 104 27.75 -18.26 -12.85
CA GLN A 104 29.18 -18.53 -12.91
C GLN A 104 29.50 -19.93 -12.38
N THR A 105 28.89 -20.33 -11.27
CA THR A 105 29.06 -21.66 -10.69
C THR A 105 28.62 -22.75 -11.66
N ARG A 106 27.45 -22.58 -12.33
CA ARG A 106 26.96 -23.53 -13.32
C ARG A 106 27.93 -23.62 -14.50
N LYS A 107 28.44 -22.51 -14.96
CA LYS A 107 29.38 -22.45 -16.09
C LYS A 107 30.67 -23.19 -15.73
N ASP A 108 31.21 -22.99 -14.54
CA ASP A 108 32.41 -23.68 -14.06
C ASP A 108 32.18 -25.20 -13.97
N THR A 109 30.99 -25.61 -13.51
CA THR A 109 30.62 -27.04 -13.42
C THR A 109 30.50 -27.68 -14.82
N GLU A 110 29.92 -26.95 -15.78
CA GLU A 110 29.82 -27.43 -17.16
C GLU A 110 31.20 -27.58 -17.81
N ASP A 111 32.12 -26.64 -17.55
CA ASP A 111 33.49 -26.72 -18.04
C ASP A 111 34.23 -27.93 -17.42
N ASP A 112 34.00 -28.20 -16.14
CA ASP A 112 34.58 -29.38 -15.42
C ASP A 112 34.04 -30.71 -15.94
N ASN A 113 32.82 -30.74 -16.49
CA ASN A 113 32.19 -31.93 -17.04
C ASN A 113 32.47 -32.11 -18.55
N GLY A 114 33.28 -31.27 -19.13
CA GLY A 114 33.69 -31.39 -20.51
C GLY A 114 34.55 -32.63 -20.75
N PRO A 115 34.56 -33.18 -22.00
CA PRO A 115 35.39 -34.32 -22.32
C PRO A 115 36.89 -34.05 -22.24
#